data_d51e5826f4e3e829b53bbc028833fd54
#
_entry.id   d51e5826f4e3e829b53bbc028833fd54
#
_cell.length_a   1.000
_cell.length_b   1.000
_cell.length_c   1.000
_cell.angle_alpha   90.00
_cell.angle_beta   90.00
_cell.angle_gamma   90.00
#
_symmetry.space_group_name_H-M   'P 1'
#
loop_
_entity.id
_entity.type
_entity.pdbx_description
1 polymer ?
#
loop_
_entity_poly.entity_id
_entity_poly.type
_entity_poly.pdbx_seq_one_letter_code
_entity_poly.pdbx_strand_id
1 'polypeptide(L)'
;KHADDFATARGSYGPIFLAFAFAATTASGATFLGGPGLGYQWGFASQWGNFLYPIGVYFGVLISMRLIATTGNKFGNRSIPEFLGDRYQSEGIRVMVSIFSLVLFFYLAGQLVSGLVMFEIFLGLSPFWALLITTTVLLFYVVLGGAHADILTDGVQGVMMLILAIVVIVLVLTGFGVDGGLSGLIDRLETQNSNLVQPLNPE
;
A
#
# COMPACT_ATOMS: atom_id res chain seq x y z
N LYS A 1 -7.76 -27.78 9.33
CA LYS A 1 -8.37 -26.50 9.00
C LYS A 1 -8.41 -26.38 7.49
N HIS A 2 -9.50 -25.84 6.95
CA HIS A 2 -9.82 -25.95 5.55
C HIS A 2 -9.00 -24.94 4.70
N ALA A 3 -8.75 -25.30 3.44
CA ALA A 3 -8.04 -24.44 2.48
C ALA A 3 -8.67 -23.04 2.33
N ASP A 4 -9.98 -22.93 2.54
CA ASP A 4 -10.70 -21.66 2.51
C ASP A 4 -10.26 -20.73 3.66
N ASP A 5 -10.14 -21.24 4.88
CA ASP A 5 -9.69 -20.49 6.06
C ASP A 5 -8.24 -20.00 5.88
N PHE A 6 -7.37 -20.85 5.33
CA PHE A 6 -5.99 -20.48 5.01
C PHE A 6 -5.91 -19.38 3.95
N ALA A 7 -6.77 -19.42 2.93
CA ALA A 7 -6.74 -18.50 1.79
C ALA A 7 -7.43 -17.17 2.06
N THR A 8 -8.48 -17.14 2.90
CA THR A 8 -9.37 -15.97 3.03
C THR A 8 -9.57 -15.46 4.45
N ALA A 9 -9.30 -16.28 5.48
CA ALA A 9 -9.59 -15.97 6.88
C ALA A 9 -11.00 -15.38 7.11
N ARG A 10 -11.98 -15.87 6.36
CA ARG A 10 -13.32 -15.30 6.19
C ARG A 10 -14.06 -15.13 7.53
N GLY A 11 -14.47 -13.89 7.85
CA GLY A 11 -15.23 -13.58 9.06
C GLY A 11 -14.46 -13.67 10.37
N SER A 12 -13.13 -13.83 10.33
CA SER A 12 -12.28 -14.01 11.53
C SER A 12 -11.93 -12.72 12.26
N TYR A 13 -12.03 -11.56 11.59
CA TYR A 13 -11.57 -10.27 12.11
C TYR A 13 -12.68 -9.22 12.09
N GLY A 14 -12.65 -8.32 13.06
CA GLY A 14 -13.59 -7.20 13.14
C GLY A 14 -13.32 -6.11 12.10
N PRO A 15 -14.33 -5.26 11.80
CA PRO A 15 -14.23 -4.28 10.72
C PRO A 15 -13.14 -3.22 10.94
N ILE A 16 -12.92 -2.79 12.17
CA ILE A 16 -11.87 -1.81 12.48
C ILE A 16 -10.49 -2.39 12.22
N PHE A 17 -10.24 -3.62 12.66
CA PHE A 17 -8.96 -4.28 12.42
C PHE A 17 -8.71 -4.52 10.94
N LEU A 18 -9.74 -4.95 10.19
CA LEU A 18 -9.67 -5.10 8.73
C LEU A 18 -9.43 -3.77 8.02
N ALA A 19 -9.94 -2.66 8.53
CA ALA A 19 -9.66 -1.34 7.97
C ALA A 19 -8.17 -0.98 8.10
N PHE A 20 -7.54 -1.26 9.25
CA PHE A 20 -6.10 -1.07 9.42
C PHE A 20 -5.28 -2.01 8.54
N ALA A 21 -5.67 -3.27 8.43
CA ALA A 21 -5.01 -4.23 7.53
C ALA A 21 -5.13 -3.78 6.07
N PHE A 22 -6.31 -3.32 5.65
CA PHE A 22 -6.53 -2.79 4.30
C PHE A 22 -5.69 -1.53 4.03
N ALA A 23 -5.60 -0.62 4.99
CA ALA A 23 -4.75 0.57 4.89
C ALA A 23 -3.27 0.18 4.70
N ALA A 24 -2.77 -0.80 5.46
CA ALA A 24 -1.42 -1.32 5.32
C ALA A 24 -1.18 -2.00 3.97
N THR A 25 -2.14 -2.81 3.50
CA THR A 25 -2.06 -3.48 2.20
C THR A 25 -1.99 -2.49 1.03
N THR A 26 -2.74 -1.39 1.11
CA THR A 26 -2.74 -0.35 0.06
C THR A 26 -1.51 0.55 0.11
N ALA A 27 -0.91 0.72 1.27
CA ALA A 27 0.30 1.52 1.46
C ALA A 27 1.54 0.71 1.06
N SER A 28 1.91 0.82 -0.19
CA SER A 28 3.01 0.08 -0.83
C SER A 28 4.36 0.81 -0.74
N GLY A 29 5.42 0.18 -1.25
CA GLY A 29 6.72 0.83 -1.46
C GLY A 29 6.62 2.10 -2.31
N ALA A 30 5.70 2.14 -3.26
CA ALA A 30 5.40 3.37 -4.01
C ALA A 30 4.87 4.49 -3.11
N THR A 31 4.06 4.16 -2.10
CA THR A 31 3.55 5.14 -1.13
C THR A 31 4.66 5.67 -0.22
N PHE A 32 5.51 4.78 0.32
CA PHE A 32 6.52 5.16 1.32
C PHE A 32 7.84 5.67 0.74
N LEU A 33 8.21 5.26 -0.47
CA LEU A 33 9.44 5.68 -1.15
C LEU A 33 9.16 6.54 -2.38
N GLY A 34 8.23 6.12 -3.23
CA GLY A 34 7.91 6.83 -4.45
C GLY A 34 7.23 8.17 -4.20
N GLY A 35 6.22 8.21 -3.32
CA GLY A 35 5.50 9.45 -2.96
C GLY A 35 6.43 10.53 -2.41
N PRO A 36 7.21 10.27 -1.36
CA PRO A 36 8.22 11.21 -0.88
C PRO A 36 9.26 11.61 -1.92
N GLY A 37 9.70 10.66 -2.77
CA GLY A 37 10.61 10.95 -3.88
C GLY A 37 10.04 11.94 -4.88
N LEU A 38 8.78 11.77 -5.27
CA LEU A 38 8.06 12.74 -6.12
C LEU A 38 7.87 14.09 -5.42
N GLY A 39 7.59 14.07 -4.10
CA GLY A 39 7.50 15.28 -3.31
C GLY A 39 8.81 16.06 -3.28
N TYR A 40 9.94 15.37 -3.21
CA TYR A 40 11.26 15.98 -3.28
C TYR A 40 11.55 16.61 -4.65
N GLN A 41 11.14 15.95 -5.74
CA GLN A 41 11.37 16.42 -7.11
C GLN A 41 10.43 17.54 -7.53
N TRP A 42 9.14 17.40 -7.24
CA TRP A 42 8.07 18.25 -7.78
C TRP A 42 7.42 19.17 -6.75
N GLY A 43 7.83 19.09 -5.50
CA GLY A 43 7.25 19.94 -4.46
C GLY A 43 5.75 19.72 -4.28
N PHE A 44 5.02 20.80 -4.11
CA PHE A 44 3.57 20.76 -3.87
C PHE A 44 2.75 20.20 -5.04
N ALA A 45 3.24 20.27 -6.26
CA ALA A 45 2.54 19.68 -7.42
C ALA A 45 2.33 18.16 -7.26
N SER A 46 3.22 17.45 -6.56
CA SER A 46 3.09 16.01 -6.28
C SER A 46 1.87 15.68 -5.42
N GLN A 47 1.34 16.64 -4.66
CA GLN A 47 0.20 16.44 -3.76
C GLN A 47 -1.10 16.11 -4.51
N TRP A 48 -1.26 16.54 -5.75
CA TRP A 48 -2.41 16.15 -6.56
C TRP A 48 -2.55 14.63 -6.67
N GLY A 49 -1.45 13.92 -6.93
CA GLY A 49 -1.44 12.46 -6.95
C GLY A 49 -1.78 11.86 -5.58
N ASN A 50 -1.21 12.42 -4.52
CA ASN A 50 -1.41 11.94 -3.14
C ASN A 50 -2.86 12.12 -2.65
N PHE A 51 -3.59 13.14 -3.12
CA PHE A 51 -5.00 13.34 -2.79
C PHE A 51 -5.95 12.57 -3.71
N LEU A 52 -5.71 12.59 -5.02
CA LEU A 52 -6.61 11.98 -5.99
C LEU A 52 -6.58 10.45 -5.95
N TYR A 53 -5.41 9.85 -5.71
CA TYR A 53 -5.27 8.40 -5.66
C TYR A 53 -6.12 7.75 -4.55
N PRO A 54 -6.04 8.17 -3.27
CA PRO A 54 -6.90 7.61 -2.23
C PRO A 54 -8.38 7.82 -2.48
N ILE A 55 -8.77 8.99 -2.98
CA ILE A 55 -10.17 9.30 -3.32
C ILE A 55 -10.68 8.28 -4.35
N GLY A 56 -9.94 8.02 -5.42
CA GLY A 56 -10.29 7.04 -6.44
C GLY A 56 -10.41 5.63 -5.88
N VAL A 57 -9.48 5.21 -5.02
CA VAL A 57 -9.51 3.91 -4.35
C VAL A 57 -10.77 3.77 -3.48
N TYR A 58 -11.07 4.75 -2.64
CA TYR A 58 -12.25 4.72 -1.77
C TYR A 58 -13.55 4.70 -2.55
N PHE A 59 -13.69 5.48 -3.61
CA PHE A 59 -14.86 5.42 -4.49
C PHE A 59 -15.02 4.03 -5.13
N GLY A 60 -13.94 3.45 -5.65
CA GLY A 60 -13.96 2.10 -6.22
C GLY A 60 -14.41 1.05 -5.20
N VAL A 61 -13.87 1.10 -3.99
CA VAL A 61 -14.24 0.19 -2.91
C VAL A 61 -15.71 0.37 -2.53
N LEU A 62 -16.19 1.60 -2.30
CA LEU A 62 -17.58 1.87 -1.91
C LEU A 62 -18.59 1.37 -2.94
N ILE A 63 -18.28 1.52 -4.23
CA ILE A 63 -19.18 1.06 -5.32
C ILE A 63 -19.18 -0.47 -5.42
N SER A 64 -18.02 -1.11 -5.31
CA SER A 64 -17.86 -2.53 -5.62
C SER A 64 -17.98 -3.45 -4.39
N MET A 65 -17.68 -2.99 -3.18
CA MET A 65 -17.54 -3.86 -2.00
C MET A 65 -18.80 -4.66 -1.67
N ARG A 66 -19.99 -4.03 -1.78
CA ARG A 66 -21.26 -4.70 -1.46
C ARG A 66 -21.54 -5.82 -2.43
N LEU A 67 -21.29 -5.58 -3.72
CA LEU A 67 -21.47 -6.58 -4.77
C LEU A 67 -20.47 -7.73 -4.60
N ILE A 68 -19.20 -7.43 -4.40
CA ILE A 68 -18.14 -8.43 -4.27
C ILE A 68 -18.35 -9.26 -3.00
N ALA A 69 -18.62 -8.61 -1.87
CA ALA A 69 -18.82 -9.32 -0.60
C ALA A 69 -20.05 -10.23 -0.63
N THR A 70 -21.20 -9.74 -1.09
CA THR A 70 -22.42 -10.55 -1.12
C THR A 70 -22.33 -11.69 -2.13
N THR A 71 -21.85 -11.43 -3.33
CA THR A 71 -21.74 -12.44 -4.40
C THR A 71 -20.58 -13.41 -4.09
N GLY A 72 -19.43 -12.92 -3.65
CA GLY A 72 -18.28 -13.75 -3.28
C GLY A 72 -18.60 -14.69 -2.11
N ASN A 73 -19.32 -14.22 -1.11
CA ASN A 73 -19.76 -15.07 0.00
C ASN A 73 -20.80 -16.13 -0.44
N LYS A 74 -21.70 -15.76 -1.36
CA LYS A 74 -22.70 -16.69 -1.91
C LYS A 74 -22.07 -17.82 -2.72
N PHE A 75 -21.05 -17.51 -3.52
CA PHE A 75 -20.36 -18.50 -4.37
C PHE A 75 -19.17 -19.15 -3.67
N GLY A 76 -18.71 -18.62 -2.52
CA GLY A 76 -17.53 -19.13 -1.82
C GLY A 76 -16.23 -18.86 -2.54
N ASN A 77 -16.17 -17.82 -3.37
CA ASN A 77 -14.98 -17.48 -4.16
C ASN A 77 -13.80 -17.10 -3.26
N ARG A 78 -12.59 -17.49 -3.67
CA ARG A 78 -11.32 -17.24 -2.98
C ARG A 78 -10.43 -16.24 -3.70
N SER A 79 -10.76 -15.94 -4.95
CA SER A 79 -9.97 -15.07 -5.81
C SER A 79 -10.83 -14.29 -6.79
N ILE A 80 -10.30 -13.22 -7.34
CA ILE A 80 -10.99 -12.42 -8.38
C ILE A 80 -11.23 -13.22 -9.67
N PRO A 81 -10.31 -14.04 -10.18
CA PRO A 81 -10.60 -14.90 -11.32
C PRO A 81 -11.80 -15.84 -11.10
N GLU A 82 -11.88 -16.47 -9.92
CA GLU A 82 -13.06 -17.30 -9.57
C GLU A 82 -14.34 -16.47 -9.53
N PHE A 83 -14.31 -15.31 -8.85
CA PHE A 83 -15.46 -14.42 -8.79
C PHE A 83 -15.97 -14.01 -10.17
N LEU A 84 -15.07 -13.59 -11.06
CA LEU A 84 -15.46 -13.19 -12.42
C LEU A 84 -15.92 -14.37 -13.26
N GLY A 85 -15.27 -15.53 -13.15
CA GLY A 85 -15.68 -16.75 -13.81
C GLY A 85 -17.09 -17.17 -13.44
N ASP A 86 -17.42 -17.17 -12.15
CA ASP A 86 -18.74 -17.51 -11.64
C ASP A 86 -19.79 -16.44 -11.95
N ARG A 87 -19.41 -15.16 -11.87
CA ARG A 87 -20.29 -14.02 -12.18
C ARG A 87 -20.76 -14.04 -13.62
N TYR A 88 -19.87 -14.33 -14.57
CA TYR A 88 -20.15 -14.36 -15.99
C TYR A 88 -20.39 -15.75 -16.54
N GLN A 89 -20.36 -16.78 -15.68
CA GLN A 89 -20.53 -18.20 -16.07
C GLN A 89 -19.61 -18.59 -17.23
N SER A 90 -18.36 -18.14 -17.18
CA SER A 90 -17.39 -18.32 -18.27
C SER A 90 -16.05 -18.78 -17.73
N GLU A 91 -15.67 -20.00 -18.09
CA GLU A 91 -14.34 -20.55 -17.80
C GLU A 91 -13.24 -19.80 -18.56
N GLY A 92 -13.55 -19.32 -19.76
CA GLY A 92 -12.64 -18.50 -20.55
C GLY A 92 -12.24 -17.19 -19.83
N ILE A 93 -13.19 -16.50 -19.20
CA ILE A 93 -12.93 -15.31 -18.39
C ILE A 93 -12.08 -15.68 -17.18
N ARG A 94 -12.37 -16.77 -16.48
CA ARG A 94 -11.57 -17.23 -15.34
C ARG A 94 -10.12 -17.44 -15.71
N VAL A 95 -9.86 -18.19 -16.79
CA VAL A 95 -8.50 -18.47 -17.27
C VAL A 95 -7.79 -17.19 -17.71
N MET A 96 -8.47 -16.35 -18.50
CA MET A 96 -7.87 -15.10 -18.99
C MET A 96 -7.46 -14.17 -17.84
N VAL A 97 -8.33 -13.98 -16.85
CA VAL A 97 -8.03 -13.13 -15.70
C VAL A 97 -6.93 -13.74 -14.83
N SER A 98 -6.87 -15.07 -14.71
CA SER A 98 -5.78 -15.77 -14.02
C SER A 98 -4.44 -15.51 -14.69
N ILE A 99 -4.37 -15.54 -16.00
CA ILE A 99 -3.16 -15.23 -16.77
C ILE A 99 -2.74 -13.77 -16.55
N PHE A 100 -3.69 -12.83 -16.66
CA PHE A 100 -3.39 -11.42 -16.41
C PHE A 100 -2.95 -11.15 -14.95
N SER A 101 -3.42 -11.93 -13.99
CA SER A 101 -2.98 -11.83 -12.59
C SER A 101 -1.49 -12.13 -12.42
N LEU A 102 -0.84 -12.84 -13.35
CA LEU A 102 0.61 -13.07 -13.31
C LEU A 102 1.41 -11.75 -13.41
N VAL A 103 0.84 -10.71 -14.01
CA VAL A 103 1.48 -9.38 -14.05
C VAL A 103 1.71 -8.82 -12.64
N LEU A 104 0.93 -9.24 -11.64
CA LEU A 104 1.13 -8.85 -10.24
C LEU A 104 2.48 -9.31 -9.66
N PHE A 105 3.14 -10.31 -10.25
CA PHE A 105 4.50 -10.69 -9.84
C PHE A 105 5.52 -9.58 -10.09
N PHE A 106 5.35 -8.78 -11.14
CA PHE A 106 6.21 -7.60 -11.36
C PHE A 106 6.00 -6.55 -10.27
N TYR A 107 4.75 -6.35 -9.84
CA TYR A 107 4.45 -5.48 -8.71
C TYR A 107 5.07 -6.00 -7.42
N LEU A 108 4.96 -7.29 -7.14
CA LEU A 108 5.60 -7.93 -5.98
C LEU A 108 7.13 -7.76 -6.02
N ALA A 109 7.75 -7.98 -7.17
CA ALA A 109 9.20 -7.75 -7.35
C ALA A 109 9.58 -6.30 -7.01
N GLY A 110 8.78 -5.32 -7.42
CA GLY A 110 8.97 -3.91 -7.06
C GLY A 110 8.93 -3.67 -5.55
N GLN A 111 8.03 -4.36 -4.81
CA GLN A 111 7.97 -4.28 -3.35
C GLN A 111 9.23 -4.86 -2.69
N LEU A 112 9.72 -5.99 -3.18
CA LEU A 112 10.97 -6.59 -2.68
C LEU A 112 12.19 -5.69 -2.92
N VAL A 113 12.26 -5.05 -4.08
CA VAL A 113 13.30 -4.05 -4.40
C VAL A 113 13.20 -2.84 -3.46
N SER A 114 11.99 -2.36 -3.18
CA SER A 114 11.79 -1.26 -2.22
C SER A 114 12.30 -1.63 -0.82
N GLY A 115 12.01 -2.84 -0.35
CA GLY A 115 12.52 -3.35 0.92
C GLY A 115 14.06 -3.48 0.92
N LEU A 116 14.63 -3.97 -0.18
CA LEU A 116 16.07 -4.09 -0.38
C LEU A 116 16.75 -2.71 -0.23
N VAL A 117 16.25 -1.70 -0.95
CA VAL A 117 16.80 -0.33 -0.90
C VAL A 117 16.72 0.26 0.50
N MET A 118 15.61 0.03 1.21
CA MET A 118 15.47 0.47 2.60
C MET A 118 16.53 -0.15 3.52
N PHE A 119 16.72 -1.46 3.47
CA PHE A 119 17.71 -2.15 4.29
C PHE A 119 19.14 -1.78 3.93
N GLU A 120 19.43 -1.55 2.64
CA GLU A 120 20.72 -1.06 2.19
C GLU A 120 21.02 0.32 2.77
N ILE A 121 20.09 1.26 2.68
CA ILE A 121 20.29 2.63 3.15
C ILE A 121 20.35 2.72 4.69
N PHE A 122 19.42 2.06 5.39
CA PHE A 122 19.31 2.20 6.84
C PHE A 122 20.23 1.30 7.65
N LEU A 123 20.52 0.09 7.16
CA LEU A 123 21.32 -0.89 7.87
C LEU A 123 22.69 -1.14 7.26
N GLY A 124 22.98 -0.55 6.09
CA GLY A 124 24.24 -0.77 5.38
C GLY A 124 24.43 -2.20 4.89
N LEU A 125 23.34 -2.95 4.75
CA LEU A 125 23.40 -4.33 4.27
C LEU A 125 23.66 -4.37 2.78
N SER A 126 24.42 -5.37 2.31
CA SER A 126 24.53 -5.58 0.86
C SER A 126 23.19 -6.01 0.27
N PRO A 127 22.92 -5.70 -1.01
CA PRO A 127 21.66 -6.04 -1.68
C PRO A 127 21.27 -7.51 -1.56
N PHE A 128 22.24 -8.40 -1.63
CA PHE A 128 22.01 -9.84 -1.49
C PHE A 128 21.44 -10.21 -0.10
N TRP A 129 22.07 -9.73 0.97
CA TRP A 129 21.61 -10.04 2.33
C TRP A 129 20.28 -9.37 2.65
N ALA A 130 20.08 -8.13 2.20
CA ALA A 130 18.81 -7.42 2.36
C ALA A 130 17.66 -8.19 1.70
N LEU A 131 17.83 -8.63 0.45
CA LEU A 131 16.84 -9.41 -0.27
C LEU A 131 16.61 -10.78 0.35
N LEU A 132 17.67 -11.47 0.74
CA LEU A 132 17.56 -12.80 1.36
C LEU A 132 16.78 -12.75 2.67
N ILE A 133 17.08 -11.79 3.56
CA ILE A 133 16.38 -11.62 4.83
C ILE A 133 14.90 -11.28 4.59
N THR A 134 14.61 -10.29 3.76
CA THR A 134 13.24 -9.87 3.45
C THR A 134 12.41 -11.02 2.88
N THR A 135 12.95 -11.73 1.89
CA THR A 135 12.24 -12.84 1.24
C THR A 135 12.05 -14.01 2.21
N THR A 136 13.06 -14.35 3.01
CA THR A 136 12.98 -15.44 3.98
C THR A 136 11.91 -15.17 5.03
N VAL A 137 11.89 -13.97 5.63
CA VAL A 137 10.88 -13.59 6.63
C VAL A 137 9.49 -13.61 6.03
N LEU A 138 9.31 -13.03 4.83
CA LEU A 138 8.03 -13.05 4.12
C LEU A 138 7.53 -14.48 3.87
N LEU A 139 8.36 -15.33 3.28
CA LEU A 139 7.98 -16.72 3.00
C LEU A 139 7.64 -17.47 4.28
N PHE A 140 8.40 -17.26 5.34
CA PHE A 140 8.21 -17.96 6.60
C PHE A 140 6.82 -17.70 7.18
N TYR A 141 6.41 -16.42 7.34
CA TYR A 141 5.11 -16.15 7.95
C TYR A 141 3.93 -16.42 7.01
N VAL A 142 4.08 -16.21 5.69
CA VAL A 142 3.01 -16.50 4.72
C VAL A 142 2.76 -18.01 4.59
N VAL A 143 3.82 -18.82 4.52
CA VAL A 143 3.68 -20.29 4.42
C VAL A 143 3.08 -20.88 5.69
N LEU A 144 3.43 -20.35 6.86
CA LEU A 144 2.91 -20.86 8.12
C LEU A 144 1.50 -20.40 8.46
N GLY A 145 1.15 -19.17 8.13
CA GLY A 145 -0.08 -18.54 8.61
C GLY A 145 -1.11 -18.17 7.54
N GLY A 146 -0.72 -18.18 6.26
CA GLY A 146 -1.62 -17.80 5.18
C GLY A 146 -2.25 -16.42 5.39
N ALA A 147 -3.54 -16.27 5.02
CA ALA A 147 -4.28 -15.01 5.16
C ALA A 147 -4.40 -14.52 6.61
N HIS A 148 -4.42 -15.41 7.59
CA HIS A 148 -4.45 -15.02 9.00
C HIS A 148 -3.19 -14.27 9.43
N ALA A 149 -2.01 -14.77 9.05
CA ALA A 149 -0.75 -14.11 9.36
C ALA A 149 -0.64 -12.76 8.62
N ASP A 150 -1.04 -12.74 7.37
CA ASP A 150 -1.05 -11.55 6.53
C ASP A 150 -1.93 -10.44 7.12
N ILE A 151 -3.21 -10.73 7.39
CA ILE A 151 -4.14 -9.77 7.99
C ILE A 151 -3.67 -9.30 9.37
N LEU A 152 -3.11 -10.19 10.19
CA LEU A 152 -2.63 -9.84 11.53
C LEU A 152 -1.42 -8.90 11.47
N THR A 153 -0.44 -9.21 10.64
CA THR A 153 0.75 -8.36 10.46
C THR A 153 0.37 -7.02 9.86
N ASP A 154 -0.47 -7.00 8.83
CA ASP A 154 -0.96 -5.79 8.19
C ASP A 154 -1.77 -4.92 9.15
N GLY A 155 -2.64 -5.52 9.97
CA GLY A 155 -3.41 -4.79 10.96
C GLY A 155 -2.53 -4.05 11.98
N VAL A 156 -1.50 -4.72 12.51
CA VAL A 156 -0.52 -4.10 13.42
C VAL A 156 0.26 -2.99 12.71
N GLN A 157 0.73 -3.26 11.50
CA GLN A 157 1.43 -2.27 10.68
C GLN A 157 0.55 -1.07 10.37
N GLY A 158 -0.73 -1.26 10.06
CA GLY A 158 -1.69 -0.17 9.82
C GLY A 158 -1.85 0.77 11.01
N VAL A 159 -1.87 0.23 12.24
CA VAL A 159 -1.87 1.04 13.47
C VAL A 159 -0.57 1.84 13.60
N MET A 160 0.58 1.20 13.38
CA MET A 160 1.89 1.90 13.40
C MET A 160 1.94 3.01 12.35
N MET A 161 1.43 2.78 11.16
CA MET A 161 1.38 3.77 10.08
C MET A 161 0.54 4.99 10.46
N LEU A 162 -0.60 4.79 11.13
CA LEU A 162 -1.43 5.89 11.63
C LEU A 162 -0.67 6.73 12.64
N ILE A 163 0.02 6.10 13.60
CA ILE A 163 0.83 6.81 14.59
C ILE A 163 1.93 7.63 13.91
N LEU A 164 2.67 7.02 12.99
CA LEU A 164 3.72 7.69 12.22
C LEU A 164 3.18 8.85 11.37
N ALA A 165 2.01 8.68 10.75
CA ALA A 165 1.36 9.74 9.99
C ALA A 165 1.03 10.96 10.87
N ILE A 166 0.51 10.73 12.08
CA ILE A 166 0.26 11.81 13.04
C ILE A 166 1.56 12.51 13.43
N VAL A 167 2.62 11.75 13.72
CA VAL A 167 3.94 12.33 14.06
C VAL A 167 4.46 13.19 12.90
N VAL A 168 4.40 12.69 11.67
CA VAL A 168 4.85 13.44 10.48
C VAL A 168 4.02 14.71 10.27
N ILE A 169 2.70 14.65 10.45
CA ILE A 169 1.83 15.85 10.35
C ILE A 169 2.24 16.88 11.38
N VAL A 170 2.46 16.49 12.63
CA VAL A 170 2.91 17.41 13.70
C VAL A 170 4.26 18.04 13.33
N LEU A 171 5.21 17.24 12.85
CA LEU A 171 6.52 17.75 12.41
C LEU A 171 6.40 18.76 11.26
N VAL A 172 5.55 18.50 10.28
CA VAL A 172 5.29 19.42 9.16
C VAL A 172 4.67 20.73 9.67
N LEU A 173 3.65 20.63 10.52
CA LEU A 173 2.98 21.83 11.07
C LEU A 173 3.91 22.67 11.95
N THR A 174 4.86 22.05 12.63
CA THR A 174 5.92 22.76 13.38
C THR A 174 7.09 23.21 12.49
N GLY A 175 7.03 22.96 11.16
CA GLY A 175 8.06 23.32 10.20
C GLY A 175 9.39 22.61 10.43
N PHE A 176 9.39 21.40 10.99
CA PHE A 176 10.61 20.66 11.35
C PHE A 176 11.58 21.44 12.22
N GLY A 177 11.07 22.32 13.08
CA GLY A 177 11.90 23.20 13.92
C GLY A 177 12.51 24.41 13.22
N VAL A 178 12.02 24.71 12.02
CA VAL A 178 12.41 25.94 11.29
C VAL A 178 11.75 27.16 11.97
N ASP A 179 12.51 28.26 12.12
CA ASP A 179 11.97 29.52 12.60
C ASP A 179 10.83 30.01 11.71
N GLY A 180 9.69 30.33 12.31
CA GLY A 180 8.46 30.68 11.59
C GLY A 180 7.56 29.45 11.29
N GLY A 181 7.92 28.25 11.72
CA GLY A 181 7.13 27.03 11.55
C GLY A 181 6.86 26.69 10.09
N LEU A 182 5.61 26.32 9.77
CA LEU A 182 5.22 25.95 8.40
C LEU A 182 5.46 27.08 7.39
N SER A 183 5.18 28.34 7.75
CA SER A 183 5.47 29.48 6.88
C SER A 183 6.95 29.61 6.59
N GLY A 184 7.79 29.53 7.62
CA GLY A 184 9.25 29.60 7.45
C GLY A 184 9.80 28.44 6.58
N LEU A 185 9.20 27.26 6.68
CA LEU A 185 9.53 26.14 5.81
C LEU A 185 9.19 26.43 4.34
N ILE A 186 7.98 26.95 4.10
CA ILE A 186 7.53 27.32 2.75
C ILE A 186 8.44 28.40 2.16
N ASP A 187 8.76 29.46 2.91
CA ASP A 187 9.64 30.53 2.47
C ASP A 187 11.05 30.01 2.10
N ARG A 188 11.57 29.05 2.85
CA ARG A 188 12.85 28.40 2.51
C ARG A 188 12.77 27.60 1.21
N LEU A 189 11.69 26.85 1.00
CA LEU A 189 11.48 26.08 -0.24
C LEU A 189 11.35 27.05 -1.44
N GLU A 190 10.59 28.13 -1.30
CA GLU A 190 10.42 29.14 -2.34
C GLU A 190 11.74 29.83 -2.69
N THR A 191 12.57 30.11 -1.68
CA THR A 191 13.91 30.69 -1.87
C THR A 191 14.86 29.74 -2.60
N GLN A 192 14.70 28.44 -2.37
CA GLN A 192 15.52 27.42 -3.02
C GLN A 192 15.10 27.19 -4.48
N ASN A 193 13.81 27.03 -4.73
CA ASN A 193 13.19 26.92 -6.05
C ASN A 193 11.70 27.25 -5.95
N SER A 194 11.28 28.35 -6.56
CA SER A 194 9.88 28.82 -6.53
C SER A 194 8.88 27.79 -7.10
N ASN A 195 9.33 26.91 -8.01
CA ASN A 195 8.48 25.88 -8.59
C ASN A 195 8.04 24.82 -7.55
N LEU A 196 8.81 24.62 -6.47
CA LEU A 196 8.49 23.63 -5.43
C LEU A 196 7.24 24.00 -4.61
N VAL A 197 6.87 25.27 -4.54
CA VAL A 197 5.70 25.75 -3.78
C VAL A 197 4.48 26.01 -4.67
N GLN A 198 4.61 25.86 -6.00
CA GLN A 198 3.51 26.04 -6.93
C GLN A 198 2.62 24.79 -7.00
N PRO A 199 1.30 24.98 -7.23
CA PRO A 199 0.36 23.88 -7.36
C PRO A 199 0.56 23.03 -8.63
N LEU A 200 1.19 23.60 -9.65
CA LEU A 200 1.60 22.92 -10.87
C LEU A 200 3.08 23.25 -11.11
N ASN A 201 3.90 22.21 -11.19
CA ASN A 201 5.30 22.36 -11.55
C ASN A 201 5.41 22.36 -13.10
N PRO A 202 6.00 23.42 -13.69
CA PRO A 202 6.12 23.52 -15.14
C PRO A 202 7.28 22.70 -15.75
N GLU A 203 8.13 22.06 -14.93
CA GLU A 203 9.29 21.27 -15.37
C GLU A 203 8.98 19.79 -15.58
#